data_dc22b444ccb516fbfd8d78b07493ce0f
#
_entry.id   dc22b444ccb516fbfd8d78b07493ce0f
#
_cell.length_a   1.000
_cell.length_b   1.000
_cell.length_c   1.000
_cell.angle_alpha   90.00
_cell.angle_beta   90.00
_cell.angle_gamma   90.00
#
_symmetry.space_group_name_H-M   'P 1'
#
loop_
_entity.id
_entity.type
_entity.pdbx_description
1 polymer ?
#
loop_
_entity_poly.entity_id
_entity_poly.type
_entity_poly.pdbx_seq_one_letter_code
_entity_poly.pdbx_strand_id
1 'polypeptide(L)'
;MNKNLKSIEEFISQTDKLSDEKKEEILKALKDANKELEITAFKLERTEKVKRTTAILLEETIEELEQKRKAVEEQAKIINDENDRKSKELEDARQLQLAMLPRELPNLPHLDIAVYMKTATEVGGDYYDFHIQPDGTLTVLVGDATGHGMMSGMMVSIMKSFFIADRNTLELKHFFDSSNKSIKDMQLGRLMMACIGVQITSEKIIATNAGMPSLLYFRNKSQKAGEFVINNMPLGAMKGSKYSLKNINYEKGDTLLLMSDGFAELKNQNDEQYGYARVKEEFLSVAQKSSNEIVDHLKTSADKWMNGVEPDDDVTFIVIKVK
;
A
#
# COMPACT_ATOMS: atom_id res chain seq x y z
N MET A 1 27.00 -37.54 -64.46
CA MET A 1 25.88 -38.10 -65.27
C MET A 1 25.46 -39.45 -64.67
N ASN A 2 24.18 -39.66 -64.52
CA ASN A 2 23.61 -40.91 -64.00
C ASN A 2 24.09 -42.09 -64.86
N LYS A 3 24.54 -43.19 -64.25
CA LYS A 3 25.12 -44.39 -64.95
C LYS A 3 24.19 -44.96 -66.03
N ASN A 4 22.90 -44.94 -65.79
CA ASN A 4 21.90 -45.43 -66.72
C ASN A 4 21.70 -44.46 -67.91
N LEU A 5 21.76 -43.14 -67.70
CA LEU A 5 21.69 -42.17 -68.80
C LEU A 5 22.91 -42.22 -69.69
N LYS A 6 24.10 -42.51 -69.12
CA LYS A 6 25.33 -42.72 -69.87
C LYS A 6 25.25 -43.94 -70.79
N SER A 7 24.73 -45.06 -70.26
CA SER A 7 24.51 -46.26 -71.08
C SER A 7 23.51 -46.02 -72.22
N ILE A 8 22.47 -45.24 -72.00
CA ILE A 8 21.49 -44.85 -73.02
C ILE A 8 22.15 -43.94 -74.07
N GLU A 9 22.96 -42.96 -73.65
CA GLU A 9 23.70 -42.06 -74.53
C GLU A 9 24.65 -42.86 -75.45
N GLU A 10 25.38 -43.84 -74.91
CA GLU A 10 26.28 -44.74 -75.68
C GLU A 10 25.46 -45.58 -76.68
N PHE A 11 24.33 -46.17 -76.27
CA PHE A 11 23.46 -46.98 -77.13
C PHE A 11 22.90 -46.13 -78.30
N ILE A 12 22.41 -44.92 -78.05
CA ILE A 12 21.86 -44.04 -79.11
C ILE A 12 22.92 -43.62 -80.10
N SER A 13 24.18 -43.38 -79.61
CA SER A 13 25.29 -42.99 -80.45
C SER A 13 25.75 -44.11 -81.40
N GLN A 14 25.59 -45.39 -81.01
CA GLN A 14 26.05 -46.58 -81.77
C GLN A 14 24.96 -47.18 -82.68
N THR A 15 23.69 -46.77 -82.60
CA THR A 15 22.62 -47.40 -83.36
C THR A 15 22.49 -46.78 -84.78
N ASP A 16 22.48 -47.64 -85.80
CA ASP A 16 22.25 -47.24 -87.22
C ASP A 16 20.79 -47.13 -87.61
N LYS A 17 19.88 -47.35 -86.66
CA LYS A 17 18.41 -47.36 -86.91
C LYS A 17 17.79 -45.96 -86.78
N LEU A 18 18.49 -44.90 -86.39
CA LEU A 18 18.04 -43.55 -86.23
C LEU A 18 18.76 -42.60 -87.15
N SER A 19 18.01 -41.63 -87.74
CA SER A 19 18.64 -40.55 -88.50
C SER A 19 19.45 -39.67 -87.60
N ASP A 20 20.51 -39.01 -88.13
CA ASP A 20 21.40 -38.20 -87.33
C ASP A 20 20.68 -37.05 -86.62
N GLU A 21 19.67 -36.46 -87.23
CA GLU A 21 18.80 -35.41 -86.66
C GLU A 21 18.04 -35.93 -85.45
N LYS A 22 17.49 -37.14 -85.49
CA LYS A 22 16.80 -37.77 -84.35
C LYS A 22 17.76 -38.18 -83.21
N LYS A 23 18.96 -38.59 -83.54
CA LYS A 23 19.99 -38.89 -82.55
C LYS A 23 20.34 -37.65 -81.76
N GLU A 24 20.53 -36.51 -82.47
CA GLU A 24 20.90 -35.22 -81.86
C GLU A 24 19.80 -34.69 -80.94
N GLU A 25 18.51 -34.82 -81.35
CA GLU A 25 17.36 -34.44 -80.55
C GLU A 25 17.26 -35.26 -79.25
N ILE A 26 17.42 -36.58 -79.33
CA ILE A 26 17.37 -37.48 -78.15
C ILE A 26 18.55 -37.23 -77.22
N LEU A 27 19.74 -37.04 -77.77
CA LEU A 27 20.94 -36.74 -76.96
C LEU A 27 20.81 -35.40 -76.23
N LYS A 28 20.19 -34.40 -76.85
CA LYS A 28 19.90 -33.12 -76.23
C LYS A 28 18.91 -33.30 -75.07
N ALA A 29 17.80 -34.04 -75.33
CA ALA A 29 16.80 -34.31 -74.29
C ALA A 29 17.37 -35.08 -73.11
N LEU A 30 18.31 -36.05 -73.36
CA LEU A 30 19.01 -36.77 -72.31
C LEU A 30 19.96 -35.88 -71.48
N LYS A 31 20.66 -34.91 -72.13
CA LYS A 31 21.46 -33.94 -71.43
C LYS A 31 20.65 -33.02 -70.55
N ASP A 32 19.53 -32.54 -71.06
CA ASP A 32 18.59 -31.70 -70.30
C ASP A 32 17.99 -32.46 -69.09
N ALA A 33 17.54 -33.68 -69.31
CA ALA A 33 17.04 -34.57 -68.22
C ALA A 33 18.13 -34.85 -67.19
N ASN A 34 19.38 -35.08 -67.59
CA ASN A 34 20.48 -35.30 -66.63
C ASN A 34 20.73 -34.03 -65.79
N LYS A 35 20.69 -32.86 -66.42
CA LYS A 35 20.85 -31.58 -65.72
C LYS A 35 19.74 -31.34 -64.70
N GLU A 36 18.51 -31.63 -65.03
CA GLU A 36 17.39 -31.55 -64.10
C GLU A 36 17.50 -32.52 -62.95
N LEU A 37 17.96 -33.78 -63.21
CA LEU A 37 18.26 -34.76 -62.16
C LEU A 37 19.38 -34.30 -61.24
N GLU A 38 20.47 -33.75 -61.75
CA GLU A 38 21.55 -33.19 -60.91
C GLU A 38 21.10 -32.03 -60.06
N ILE A 39 20.30 -31.11 -60.60
CA ILE A 39 19.71 -30.00 -59.85
C ILE A 39 18.77 -30.52 -58.76
N THR A 40 17.95 -31.49 -59.06
CA THR A 40 17.00 -32.07 -58.12
C THR A 40 17.72 -32.83 -56.98
N ALA A 41 18.75 -33.60 -57.31
CA ALA A 41 19.57 -34.30 -56.35
C ALA A 41 20.29 -33.32 -55.41
N PHE A 42 20.88 -32.22 -55.95
CA PHE A 42 21.48 -31.14 -55.15
C PHE A 42 20.49 -30.46 -54.23
N LYS A 43 19.28 -30.12 -54.73
CA LYS A 43 18.21 -29.54 -53.89
C LYS A 43 17.78 -30.47 -52.77
N LEU A 44 17.63 -31.78 -53.06
CA LEU A 44 17.28 -32.77 -52.05
C LEU A 44 18.34 -32.87 -50.96
N GLU A 45 19.60 -32.99 -51.29
CA GLU A 45 20.72 -33.06 -50.35
C GLU A 45 20.80 -31.84 -49.46
N ARG A 46 20.63 -30.62 -50.08
CA ARG A 46 20.61 -29.38 -49.34
C ARG A 46 19.42 -29.32 -48.35
N THR A 47 18.24 -29.78 -48.79
CA THR A 47 17.03 -29.83 -47.95
C THR A 47 17.18 -30.79 -46.80
N GLU A 48 17.78 -31.94 -47.02
CA GLU A 48 18.08 -32.94 -45.95
C GLU A 48 19.05 -32.39 -44.95
N LYS A 49 20.11 -31.71 -45.41
CA LYS A 49 21.12 -31.07 -44.52
C LYS A 49 20.46 -30.00 -43.67
N VAL A 50 19.62 -29.12 -44.28
CA VAL A 50 18.88 -28.07 -43.50
C VAL A 50 17.96 -28.71 -42.49
N LYS A 51 17.18 -29.72 -42.85
CA LYS A 51 16.27 -30.42 -41.93
C LYS A 51 17.02 -31.01 -40.74
N ARG A 52 18.18 -31.62 -40.96
CA ARG A 52 19.02 -32.25 -39.93
C ARG A 52 19.55 -31.16 -38.96
N THR A 53 20.06 -30.06 -39.49
CA THR A 53 20.58 -28.94 -38.67
C THR A 53 19.47 -28.30 -37.86
N THR A 54 18.28 -28.08 -38.46
CA THR A 54 17.13 -27.51 -37.76
C THR A 54 16.62 -28.43 -36.65
N ALA A 55 16.63 -29.76 -36.87
CA ALA A 55 16.24 -30.72 -35.83
C ALA A 55 17.17 -30.66 -34.62
N ILE A 56 18.48 -30.60 -34.83
CA ILE A 56 19.48 -30.49 -33.75
C ILE A 56 19.30 -29.20 -32.98
N LEU A 57 19.17 -28.05 -33.66
CA LEU A 57 18.95 -26.76 -33.01
C LEU A 57 17.62 -26.73 -32.24
N LEU A 58 16.57 -27.38 -32.71
CA LEU A 58 15.28 -27.47 -32.03
C LEU A 58 15.44 -28.32 -30.75
N GLU A 59 16.10 -29.44 -30.77
CA GLU A 59 16.39 -30.27 -29.59
C GLU A 59 17.18 -29.50 -28.53
N GLU A 60 18.23 -28.79 -28.91
CA GLU A 60 19.02 -27.94 -28.00
C GLU A 60 18.19 -26.83 -27.38
N THR A 61 17.33 -26.17 -28.20
CA THR A 61 16.46 -25.11 -27.73
C THR A 61 15.40 -25.62 -26.75
N ILE A 62 14.82 -26.79 -27.02
CA ILE A 62 13.85 -27.44 -26.13
C ILE A 62 14.49 -27.76 -24.78
N GLU A 63 15.68 -28.34 -24.79
CA GLU A 63 16.42 -28.67 -23.55
C GLU A 63 16.75 -27.42 -22.74
N GLU A 64 17.21 -26.34 -23.39
CA GLU A 64 17.47 -25.05 -22.72
C GLU A 64 16.19 -24.43 -22.12
N LEU A 65 15.08 -24.49 -22.86
CA LEU A 65 13.78 -24.01 -22.38
C LEU A 65 13.26 -24.81 -21.18
N GLU A 66 13.43 -26.13 -21.18
CA GLU A 66 13.02 -26.96 -20.05
C GLU A 66 13.87 -26.66 -18.80
N GLN A 67 15.18 -26.44 -18.94
CA GLN A 67 16.05 -26.06 -17.83
C GLN A 67 15.64 -24.69 -17.26
N LYS A 68 15.40 -23.69 -18.12
CA LYS A 68 14.92 -22.37 -17.69
C LYS A 68 13.56 -22.45 -17.00
N ARG A 69 12.63 -23.25 -17.52
CA ARG A 69 11.31 -23.43 -16.89
C ARG A 69 11.45 -23.99 -15.47
N LYS A 70 12.24 -25.05 -15.29
CA LYS A 70 12.47 -25.63 -13.95
C LYS A 70 13.07 -24.62 -12.97
N ALA A 71 14.06 -23.84 -13.42
CA ALA A 71 14.68 -22.80 -12.59
C ALA A 71 13.67 -21.70 -12.18
N VAL A 72 12.79 -21.28 -13.10
CA VAL A 72 11.74 -20.30 -12.80
C VAL A 72 10.70 -20.87 -11.82
N GLU A 73 10.30 -22.14 -11.99
CA GLU A 73 9.37 -22.82 -11.08
C GLU A 73 9.93 -22.90 -9.65
N GLU A 74 11.22 -23.24 -9.52
CA GLU A 74 11.91 -23.29 -8.22
C GLU A 74 12.02 -21.90 -7.57
N GLN A 75 12.41 -20.88 -8.34
CA GLN A 75 12.46 -19.49 -7.85
C GLN A 75 11.08 -18.99 -7.41
N ALA A 76 10.03 -19.27 -8.19
CA ALA A 76 8.67 -18.90 -7.84
C ALA A 76 8.22 -19.54 -6.51
N LYS A 77 8.58 -20.80 -6.27
CA LYS A 77 8.29 -21.48 -5.01
C LYS A 77 8.99 -20.80 -3.83
N ILE A 78 10.29 -20.50 -3.96
CA ILE A 78 11.06 -19.82 -2.91
C ILE A 78 10.45 -18.45 -2.58
N ILE A 79 10.10 -17.68 -3.63
CA ILE A 79 9.47 -16.35 -3.44
C ILE A 79 8.13 -16.47 -2.72
N ASN A 80 7.31 -17.46 -3.07
CA ASN A 80 6.03 -17.67 -2.40
C ASN A 80 6.21 -18.05 -0.93
N ASP A 81 7.12 -18.99 -0.62
CA ASP A 81 7.41 -19.40 0.75
C ASP A 81 7.94 -18.21 1.60
N GLU A 82 8.78 -17.34 1.01
CA GLU A 82 9.25 -16.12 1.67
C GLU A 82 8.14 -15.09 1.88
N ASN A 83 7.26 -14.90 0.90
CA ASN A 83 6.13 -13.98 1.02
C ASN A 83 5.14 -14.43 2.10
N ASP A 84 4.81 -15.73 2.16
CA ASP A 84 3.94 -16.29 3.19
C ASP A 84 4.52 -16.08 4.60
N ARG A 85 5.83 -16.28 4.76
CA ARG A 85 6.51 -16.01 6.03
C ARG A 85 6.45 -14.54 6.41
N LYS A 86 6.77 -13.62 5.48
CA LYS A 86 6.73 -12.17 5.71
C LYS A 86 5.32 -11.69 6.05
N SER A 87 4.30 -12.17 5.34
CA SER A 87 2.91 -11.83 5.61
C SER A 87 2.49 -12.26 7.01
N LYS A 88 2.92 -13.44 7.46
CA LYS A 88 2.66 -13.90 8.82
C LYS A 88 3.36 -13.04 9.87
N GLU A 89 4.64 -12.70 9.67
CA GLU A 89 5.40 -11.84 10.59
C GLU A 89 4.75 -10.44 10.70
N LEU A 90 4.25 -9.88 9.60
CA LEU A 90 3.53 -8.60 9.59
C LEU A 90 2.17 -8.70 10.31
N GLU A 91 1.42 -9.78 10.10
CA GLU A 91 0.15 -9.99 10.81
C GLU A 91 0.36 -10.16 12.31
N ASP A 92 1.39 -10.90 12.74
CA ASP A 92 1.75 -11.03 14.16
C ASP A 92 2.10 -9.64 14.77
N ALA A 93 2.85 -8.80 14.03
CA ALA A 93 3.16 -7.43 14.45
C ALA A 93 1.90 -6.55 14.54
N ARG A 94 0.97 -6.68 13.57
CA ARG A 94 -0.32 -6.01 13.59
C ARG A 94 -1.14 -6.38 14.82
N GLN A 95 -1.22 -7.66 15.15
CA GLN A 95 -1.96 -8.13 16.33
C GLN A 95 -1.37 -7.56 17.62
N LEU A 96 -0.04 -7.49 17.73
CA LEU A 96 0.63 -6.86 18.88
C LEU A 96 0.30 -5.36 18.95
N GLN A 97 0.33 -4.63 17.82
CA GLN A 97 0.00 -3.22 17.79
C GLN A 97 -1.46 -2.96 18.20
N LEU A 98 -2.41 -3.72 17.65
CA LEU A 98 -3.83 -3.60 18.01
C LEU A 98 -4.07 -3.91 19.48
N ALA A 99 -3.32 -4.84 20.06
CA ALA A 99 -3.39 -5.17 21.49
C ALA A 99 -2.89 -4.04 22.42
N MET A 100 -2.13 -3.07 21.89
CA MET A 100 -1.68 -1.87 22.62
C MET A 100 -2.75 -0.78 22.68
N LEU A 101 -3.72 -0.79 21.76
CA LEU A 101 -4.81 0.18 21.76
C LEU A 101 -5.78 -0.11 22.90
N PRO A 102 -6.54 0.91 23.38
CA PRO A 102 -7.55 0.71 24.42
C PRO A 102 -8.60 -0.30 23.98
N ARG A 103 -8.82 -1.32 24.81
CA ARG A 103 -9.85 -2.36 24.57
C ARG A 103 -11.25 -1.87 24.86
N GLU A 104 -11.38 -0.91 25.76
CA GLU A 104 -12.65 -0.33 26.20
C GLU A 104 -12.56 1.19 26.17
N LEU A 105 -13.63 1.82 25.77
CA LEU A 105 -13.73 3.28 25.80
C LEU A 105 -14.03 3.75 27.23
N PRO A 106 -13.54 4.96 27.63
CA PRO A 106 -13.85 5.53 28.91
C PRO A 106 -15.35 5.71 29.10
N ASN A 107 -15.88 5.20 30.21
CA ASN A 107 -17.27 5.38 30.59
C ASN A 107 -17.38 6.49 31.64
N LEU A 108 -17.74 7.69 31.19
CA LEU A 108 -17.92 8.86 32.02
C LEU A 108 -19.37 9.37 31.89
N PRO A 109 -20.11 9.59 32.99
CA PRO A 109 -21.54 9.97 32.92
C PRO A 109 -21.83 11.24 32.13
N HIS A 110 -20.85 12.17 32.08
CA HIS A 110 -20.97 13.48 31.44
C HIS A 110 -20.39 13.53 30.03
N LEU A 111 -19.79 12.44 29.53
CA LEU A 111 -19.23 12.34 28.18
C LEU A 111 -19.82 11.15 27.43
N ASP A 112 -19.91 11.31 26.13
CA ASP A 112 -20.28 10.29 25.16
C ASP A 112 -19.13 10.19 24.14
N ILE A 113 -18.48 9.04 24.04
CA ILE A 113 -17.24 8.88 23.27
C ILE A 113 -17.40 7.77 22.27
N ALA A 114 -17.02 8.01 21.03
CA ALA A 114 -16.94 7.00 19.99
C ALA A 114 -15.65 7.15 19.19
N VAL A 115 -15.14 6.05 18.69
CA VAL A 115 -13.89 5.96 17.93
C VAL A 115 -14.10 5.15 16.66
N TYR A 116 -13.48 5.58 15.60
CA TYR A 116 -13.28 4.82 14.38
C TYR A 116 -11.79 4.76 14.07
N MET A 117 -11.31 3.57 13.72
CA MET A 117 -9.95 3.37 13.23
C MET A 117 -9.98 2.27 12.16
N LYS A 118 -9.34 2.53 11.02
CA LYS A 118 -9.08 1.56 9.95
C LYS A 118 -7.63 1.75 9.51
N THR A 119 -6.84 0.69 9.58
CA THR A 119 -5.46 0.71 9.07
C THR A 119 -5.46 0.49 7.56
N ALA A 120 -4.60 1.20 6.84
CA ALA A 120 -4.40 1.07 5.39
C ALA A 120 -3.46 -0.10 5.06
N THR A 121 -2.51 -0.40 5.94
CA THR A 121 -1.53 -1.48 5.81
C THR A 121 -1.63 -2.46 6.98
N GLU A 122 -0.85 -3.55 6.93
CA GLU A 122 -0.83 -4.55 8.01
C GLU A 122 -0.42 -3.94 9.36
N VAL A 123 0.55 -3.01 9.37
CA VAL A 123 0.99 -2.30 10.59
C VAL A 123 0.81 -0.81 10.36
N GLY A 124 -0.08 -0.17 11.12
CA GLY A 124 -0.43 1.24 10.96
C GLY A 124 0.51 2.21 11.69
N GLY A 125 0.41 3.51 11.33
CA GLY A 125 1.06 4.64 12.00
C GLY A 125 0.15 5.33 13.01
N ASP A 126 -1.15 5.16 12.86
CA ASP A 126 -2.13 5.79 13.73
C ASP A 126 -2.15 5.20 15.15
N TYR A 127 -2.38 6.08 16.09
CA TYR A 127 -2.42 5.77 17.52
C TYR A 127 -3.51 6.58 18.21
N TYR A 128 -4.22 5.95 19.15
CA TYR A 128 -5.04 6.68 20.10
C TYR A 128 -4.98 6.04 21.48
N ASP A 129 -5.20 6.84 22.52
CA ASP A 129 -5.26 6.34 23.88
C ASP A 129 -6.14 7.22 24.78
N PHE A 130 -6.60 6.61 25.88
CA PHE A 130 -7.42 7.26 26.88
C PHE A 130 -6.91 6.93 28.27
N HIS A 131 -7.02 7.90 29.19
CA HIS A 131 -6.83 7.66 30.60
C HIS A 131 -7.70 8.60 31.45
N ILE A 132 -8.37 8.03 32.44
CA ILE A 132 -9.11 8.80 33.46
C ILE A 132 -8.18 8.94 34.65
N GLN A 133 -7.79 10.19 34.96
CA GLN A 133 -6.98 10.49 36.13
C GLN A 133 -7.78 10.34 37.44
N PRO A 134 -7.15 10.23 38.62
CA PRO A 134 -7.84 10.12 39.89
C PRO A 134 -8.81 11.25 40.24
N ASP A 135 -8.58 12.43 39.67
CA ASP A 135 -9.45 13.61 39.82
C ASP A 135 -10.64 13.65 38.85
N GLY A 136 -10.79 12.59 38.03
CA GLY A 136 -11.82 12.50 37.00
C GLY A 136 -11.49 13.16 35.66
N THR A 137 -10.31 13.77 35.52
CA THR A 137 -9.86 14.35 34.24
C THR A 137 -9.65 13.23 33.20
N LEU A 138 -10.32 13.35 32.06
CA LEU A 138 -10.10 12.47 30.91
C LEU A 138 -8.96 13.03 30.06
N THR A 139 -7.91 12.26 29.88
CA THR A 139 -6.87 12.52 28.88
C THR A 139 -7.12 11.66 27.65
N VAL A 140 -7.05 12.28 26.46
CA VAL A 140 -7.18 11.66 25.14
C VAL A 140 -5.98 12.03 24.31
N LEU A 141 -5.35 11.05 23.69
CA LEU A 141 -4.29 11.23 22.69
C LEU A 141 -4.75 10.64 21.37
N VAL A 142 -4.46 11.34 20.27
CA VAL A 142 -4.52 10.80 18.91
C VAL A 142 -3.21 11.17 18.25
N GLY A 143 -2.60 10.24 17.57
CA GLY A 143 -1.31 10.47 16.92
C GLY A 143 -1.20 9.70 15.62
N ASP A 144 -0.27 10.16 14.78
CA ASP A 144 0.11 9.55 13.54
C ASP A 144 1.65 9.60 13.40
N ALA A 145 2.24 8.45 13.15
CA ALA A 145 3.68 8.29 12.97
C ALA A 145 4.06 8.48 11.50
N THR A 146 5.11 9.24 11.24
CA THR A 146 5.59 9.43 9.86
C THR A 146 5.93 8.10 9.18
N GLY A 147 5.42 7.90 7.97
CA GLY A 147 5.62 6.70 7.16
C GLY A 147 4.61 5.60 7.49
N HIS A 148 4.83 4.41 6.96
CA HIS A 148 3.93 3.27 7.10
C HIS A 148 4.69 1.99 7.45
N GLY A 149 3.96 0.98 7.89
CA GLY A 149 4.50 -0.34 8.16
C GLY A 149 5.25 -0.43 9.50
N MET A 150 6.21 -1.33 9.59
CA MET A 150 6.91 -1.68 10.84
C MET A 150 7.50 -0.46 11.58
N MET A 151 8.05 0.51 10.84
CA MET A 151 8.70 1.69 11.46
C MET A 151 7.70 2.60 12.15
N SER A 152 6.55 2.86 11.54
CA SER A 152 5.46 3.63 12.16
C SER A 152 4.88 2.88 13.37
N GLY A 153 4.68 1.57 13.28
CA GLY A 153 4.25 0.73 14.40
C GLY A 153 5.22 0.74 15.60
N MET A 154 6.53 0.82 15.36
CA MET A 154 7.51 1.01 16.44
C MET A 154 7.32 2.37 17.14
N MET A 155 7.05 3.45 16.40
CA MET A 155 6.76 4.75 16.99
C MET A 155 5.50 4.73 17.85
N VAL A 156 4.44 4.06 17.38
CA VAL A 156 3.21 3.83 18.17
C VAL A 156 3.55 3.14 19.50
N SER A 157 4.40 2.10 19.48
CA SER A 157 4.85 1.39 20.70
C SER A 157 5.61 2.27 21.66
N ILE A 158 6.46 3.16 21.14
CA ILE A 158 7.21 4.16 21.92
C ILE A 158 6.24 5.13 22.58
N MET A 159 5.29 5.70 21.82
CA MET A 159 4.28 6.63 22.36
C MET A 159 3.41 5.98 23.42
N LYS A 160 2.97 4.75 23.18
CA LYS A 160 2.23 3.95 24.19
C LYS A 160 3.03 3.78 25.48
N SER A 161 4.33 3.51 25.38
CA SER A 161 5.20 3.34 26.55
C SER A 161 5.32 4.65 27.34
N PHE A 162 5.50 5.80 26.66
CA PHE A 162 5.52 7.10 27.31
C PHE A 162 4.19 7.40 28.01
N PHE A 163 3.07 7.14 27.32
CA PHE A 163 1.76 7.37 27.92
C PHE A 163 1.50 6.53 29.17
N ILE A 164 1.86 5.25 29.14
CA ILE A 164 1.70 4.38 30.31
C ILE A 164 2.56 4.84 31.48
N ALA A 165 3.79 5.31 31.21
CA ALA A 165 4.69 5.78 32.24
C ALA A 165 4.18 7.03 32.98
N ASP A 166 3.56 7.97 32.23
CA ASP A 166 3.16 9.27 32.76
C ASP A 166 1.66 9.38 33.11
N ARG A 167 0.81 8.46 32.67
CA ARG A 167 -0.65 8.60 32.68
C ARG A 167 -1.28 9.04 34.00
N ASN A 168 -0.73 8.61 35.15
CA ASN A 168 -1.33 8.89 36.47
C ASN A 168 -1.13 10.35 36.93
N THR A 169 -0.09 11.01 36.42
CA THR A 169 0.26 12.40 36.75
C THR A 169 0.43 13.25 35.51
N LEU A 170 -0.20 12.86 34.42
CA LEU A 170 0.02 13.43 33.10
C LEU A 170 -0.42 14.90 33.05
N GLU A 171 0.53 15.78 32.85
CA GLU A 171 0.34 17.15 32.44
C GLU A 171 0.71 17.26 30.96
N LEU A 172 -0.22 17.66 30.10
CA LEU A 172 -0.04 17.63 28.64
C LEU A 172 1.23 18.33 28.18
N LYS A 173 1.53 19.50 28.74
CA LYS A 173 2.72 20.26 28.33
C LYS A 173 4.00 19.49 28.64
N HIS A 174 4.10 18.96 29.85
CA HIS A 174 5.26 18.17 30.26
C HIS A 174 5.39 16.90 29.41
N PHE A 175 4.29 16.20 29.20
CA PHE A 175 4.26 14.98 28.37
C PHE A 175 4.75 15.24 26.95
N PHE A 176 4.27 16.30 26.28
CA PHE A 176 4.68 16.62 24.91
C PHE A 176 6.14 17.10 24.84
N ASP A 177 6.57 17.95 25.78
CA ASP A 177 7.96 18.42 25.86
C ASP A 177 8.95 17.25 26.10
N SER A 178 8.61 16.32 27.01
CA SER A 178 9.45 15.15 27.37
C SER A 178 9.44 14.10 26.26
N SER A 179 8.30 13.80 25.66
CA SER A 179 8.19 12.87 24.54
C SER A 179 8.99 13.35 23.32
N ASN A 180 8.87 14.64 22.98
CA ASN A 180 9.68 15.24 21.91
C ASN A 180 11.19 15.08 22.17
N LYS A 181 11.61 15.36 23.40
CA LYS A 181 13.02 15.21 23.79
C LYS A 181 13.46 13.75 23.67
N SER A 182 12.68 12.82 24.21
CA SER A 182 13.01 11.39 24.22
C SER A 182 13.10 10.82 22.82
N ILE A 183 12.13 11.10 21.94
CA ILE A 183 12.15 10.66 20.53
C ILE A 183 13.39 11.22 19.82
N LYS A 184 13.73 12.50 20.06
CA LYS A 184 14.89 13.13 19.43
C LYS A 184 16.21 12.55 19.93
N ASP A 185 16.30 12.24 21.22
CA ASP A 185 17.49 11.67 21.84
C ASP A 185 17.70 10.19 21.41
N MET A 186 16.65 9.47 20.98
CA MET A 186 16.74 8.13 20.37
C MET A 186 17.38 8.12 18.99
N GLN A 187 17.50 9.27 18.31
CA GLN A 187 18.15 9.42 17.00
C GLN A 187 17.54 8.51 15.91
N LEU A 188 16.22 8.37 15.87
CA LEU A 188 15.48 7.53 14.93
C LEU A 188 15.39 8.10 13.51
N GLY A 189 16.36 8.92 13.10
CA GLY A 189 16.45 9.51 11.76
C GLY A 189 15.31 10.50 11.49
N ARG A 190 14.42 10.16 10.55
CA ARG A 190 13.27 10.99 10.15
C ARG A 190 11.95 10.55 10.80
N LEU A 191 11.99 9.55 11.65
CA LEU A 191 10.80 9.06 12.32
C LEU A 191 10.31 10.08 13.35
N MET A 192 9.09 10.54 13.20
CA MET A 192 8.44 11.56 14.03
C MET A 192 7.02 11.10 14.35
N MET A 193 6.38 11.75 15.33
CA MET A 193 4.99 11.49 15.70
C MET A 193 4.20 12.78 15.66
N ALA A 194 3.29 12.93 14.72
CA ALA A 194 2.23 13.90 14.85
C ALA A 194 1.31 13.46 16.01
N CYS A 195 0.92 14.37 16.89
CA CYS A 195 0.10 14.00 18.05
C CYS A 195 -0.74 15.17 18.50
N ILE A 196 -2.01 14.92 18.78
CA ILE A 196 -2.90 15.85 19.47
C ILE A 196 -3.26 15.28 20.84
N GLY A 197 -3.19 16.11 21.87
CA GLY A 197 -3.57 15.75 23.22
C GLY A 197 -4.68 16.67 23.73
N VAL A 198 -5.67 16.05 24.37
CA VAL A 198 -6.80 16.77 24.96
C VAL A 198 -7.02 16.26 26.39
N GLN A 199 -7.14 17.18 27.34
CA GLN A 199 -7.59 16.89 28.70
C GLN A 199 -8.93 17.56 28.95
N ILE A 200 -9.92 16.78 29.36
CA ILE A 200 -11.26 17.26 29.69
C ILE A 200 -11.39 17.19 31.21
N THR A 201 -11.35 18.36 31.83
CA THR A 201 -11.60 18.54 33.28
C THR A 201 -13.06 18.86 33.51
N SER A 202 -13.48 19.00 34.78
CA SER A 202 -14.84 19.45 35.13
C SER A 202 -15.15 20.89 34.67
N GLU A 203 -14.14 21.71 34.35
CA GLU A 203 -14.31 23.13 34.06
C GLU A 203 -14.02 23.49 32.62
N LYS A 204 -13.04 22.86 32.01
CA LYS A 204 -12.54 23.24 30.68
C LYS A 204 -11.87 22.08 29.96
N ILE A 205 -11.70 22.27 28.68
CA ILE A 205 -10.84 21.43 27.84
C ILE A 205 -9.51 22.12 27.67
N ILE A 206 -8.41 21.36 27.90
CA ILE A 206 -7.04 21.81 27.66
C ILE A 206 -6.53 20.99 26.48
N ALA A 207 -6.00 21.63 25.46
CA ALA A 207 -5.51 20.94 24.27
C ALA A 207 -4.14 21.43 23.83
N THR A 208 -3.36 20.51 23.24
CA THR A 208 -2.12 20.80 22.51
C THR A 208 -2.11 19.96 21.23
N ASN A 209 -1.40 20.44 20.23
CA ASN A 209 -1.29 19.75 18.93
C ASN A 209 0.14 19.86 18.43
N ALA A 210 0.72 18.73 18.05
CA ALA A 210 2.07 18.58 17.50
C ALA A 210 1.99 18.02 16.07
N GLY A 211 1.48 18.82 15.11
CA GLY A 211 1.47 18.45 13.69
C GLY A 211 0.24 17.69 13.21
N MET A 212 -0.74 17.35 14.06
CA MET A 212 -2.00 16.75 13.64
C MET A 212 -2.93 17.78 12.97
N PRO A 213 -3.97 17.33 12.22
CA PRO A 213 -5.06 18.18 11.79
C PRO A 213 -5.69 18.97 12.95
N SER A 214 -6.27 20.11 12.64
CA SER A 214 -6.95 20.92 13.65
C SER A 214 -8.12 20.17 14.26
N LEU A 215 -8.26 20.24 15.61
CA LEU A 215 -9.45 19.77 16.30
C LEU A 215 -10.67 20.55 15.81
N LEU A 216 -11.73 19.87 15.40
CA LEU A 216 -13.02 20.49 15.13
C LEU A 216 -13.85 20.53 16.42
N TYR A 217 -14.44 21.67 16.66
CA TYR A 217 -15.25 21.93 17.85
C TYR A 217 -16.61 22.51 17.48
N PHE A 218 -17.69 21.77 17.77
CA PHE A 218 -19.06 22.24 17.59
C PHE A 218 -19.59 22.82 18.89
N ARG A 219 -20.07 24.05 18.82
CA ARG A 219 -20.75 24.73 19.91
C ARG A 219 -22.27 24.59 19.81
N ASN A 220 -22.86 23.83 20.72
CA ASN A 220 -24.31 23.59 20.72
C ASN A 220 -25.12 24.88 20.84
N LYS A 221 -24.70 25.81 21.70
CA LYS A 221 -25.41 27.09 21.92
C LYS A 221 -25.48 27.99 20.69
N SER A 222 -24.42 28.05 19.90
CA SER A 222 -24.33 28.89 18.70
C SER A 222 -24.60 28.14 17.41
N GLN A 223 -24.72 26.80 17.44
CA GLN A 223 -24.92 25.93 16.30
C GLN A 223 -23.80 26.09 15.22
N LYS A 224 -22.57 26.32 15.68
CA LYS A 224 -21.41 26.54 14.80
C LYS A 224 -20.28 25.60 15.13
N ALA A 225 -19.63 25.07 14.10
CA ALA A 225 -18.34 24.40 14.21
C ALA A 225 -17.21 25.40 13.97
N GLY A 226 -16.18 25.29 14.78
CA GLY A 226 -14.92 26.02 14.67
C GLY A 226 -13.74 25.06 14.59
N GLU A 227 -12.60 25.58 14.20
CA GLU A 227 -11.33 24.88 14.22
C GLU A 227 -10.48 25.40 15.37
N PHE A 228 -9.91 24.48 16.12
CA PHE A 228 -9.02 24.81 17.21
C PHE A 228 -7.58 24.61 16.75
N VAL A 229 -7.04 25.68 16.16
CA VAL A 229 -5.70 25.65 15.54
C VAL A 229 -4.62 25.85 16.60
N ILE A 230 -3.70 24.90 16.71
CA ILE A 230 -2.46 25.00 17.50
C ILE A 230 -1.34 24.51 16.58
N ASN A 231 -0.38 25.40 16.29
CA ASN A 231 0.69 25.12 15.36
C ASN A 231 1.99 24.86 16.13
N ASN A 232 2.28 23.58 16.38
CA ASN A 232 3.59 23.13 16.86
C ASN A 232 4.13 22.05 15.90
N MET A 233 5.43 21.82 15.94
CA MET A 233 6.06 20.76 15.14
C MET A 233 5.72 19.37 15.68
N PRO A 234 5.68 18.33 14.83
CA PRO A 234 5.58 16.94 15.28
C PRO A 234 6.62 16.60 16.35
N LEU A 235 6.30 15.65 17.23
CA LEU A 235 7.23 15.15 18.25
C LEU A 235 8.42 14.48 17.56
N GLY A 236 9.62 14.81 18.03
CA GLY A 236 10.88 14.35 17.44
C GLY A 236 11.36 15.14 16.22
N ALA A 237 10.60 16.11 15.72
CA ALA A 237 11.00 16.92 14.56
C ALA A 237 12.21 17.81 14.88
N MET A 238 12.14 18.58 15.95
CA MET A 238 13.19 19.53 16.31
C MET A 238 13.53 19.47 17.80
N LYS A 239 14.83 19.50 18.11
CA LYS A 239 15.32 19.57 19.50
C LYS A 239 14.89 20.87 20.15
N GLY A 240 14.35 20.76 21.37
CA GLY A 240 13.97 21.95 22.18
C GLY A 240 12.63 22.58 21.75
N SER A 241 11.83 21.94 20.89
CA SER A 241 10.46 22.39 20.64
C SER A 241 9.69 22.53 21.95
N LYS A 242 8.84 23.54 22.02
CA LYS A 242 7.94 23.81 23.15
C LYS A 242 6.51 23.72 22.66
N TYR A 243 5.68 23.05 23.43
CA TYR A 243 4.29 22.81 23.08
C TYR A 243 3.38 23.76 23.86
N SER A 244 2.65 24.58 23.11
CA SER A 244 1.69 25.53 23.70
C SER A 244 0.39 24.82 24.02
N LEU A 245 -0.21 25.18 25.15
CA LEU A 245 -1.54 24.74 25.53
C LEU A 245 -2.57 25.81 25.17
N LYS A 246 -3.77 25.39 24.80
CA LYS A 246 -4.92 26.25 24.70
C LYS A 246 -6.08 25.69 25.54
N ASN A 247 -6.89 26.58 26.10
CA ASN A 247 -8.06 26.25 26.89
C ASN A 247 -9.32 26.55 26.08
N ILE A 248 -10.30 25.64 26.18
CA ILE A 248 -11.64 25.77 25.59
C ILE A 248 -12.64 25.61 26.73
N ASN A 249 -13.49 26.58 26.96
CA ASN A 249 -14.65 26.38 27.80
C ASN A 249 -15.68 25.57 27.03
N TYR A 250 -16.35 24.66 27.67
CA TYR A 250 -17.36 23.81 27.05
C TYR A 250 -18.67 23.90 27.78
N GLU A 251 -19.77 23.59 27.07
CA GLU A 251 -21.12 23.52 27.61
C GLU A 251 -21.76 22.19 27.22
N LYS A 252 -22.81 21.79 27.90
CA LYS A 252 -23.58 20.60 27.56
C LYS A 252 -24.09 20.65 26.11
N GLY A 253 -23.87 19.54 25.39
CA GLY A 253 -24.22 19.40 23.99
C GLY A 253 -23.10 19.80 23.02
N ASP A 254 -21.98 20.36 23.53
CA ASP A 254 -20.79 20.61 22.70
C ASP A 254 -20.13 19.30 22.25
N THR A 255 -19.53 19.30 21.07
CA THR A 255 -18.94 18.09 20.48
C THR A 255 -17.57 18.39 19.91
N LEU A 256 -16.62 17.51 20.14
CA LEU A 256 -15.27 17.55 19.57
C LEU A 256 -15.10 16.43 18.57
N LEU A 257 -14.33 16.71 17.51
CA LEU A 257 -13.82 15.71 16.58
C LEU A 257 -12.30 15.86 16.45
N LEU A 258 -11.57 14.81 16.86
CA LEU A 258 -10.13 14.64 16.64
C LEU A 258 -9.97 13.65 15.50
N MET A 259 -9.00 13.85 14.62
CA MET A 259 -8.75 12.95 13.47
C MET A 259 -7.29 12.94 13.04
N SER A 260 -6.86 11.84 12.41
CA SER A 260 -5.64 11.81 11.60
C SER A 260 -5.90 12.45 10.23
N ASP A 261 -4.84 12.74 9.48
CA ASP A 261 -4.95 13.34 8.14
C ASP A 261 -5.51 12.35 7.11
N GLY A 262 -5.29 11.05 7.28
CA GLY A 262 -5.80 10.02 6.37
C GLY A 262 -7.30 10.08 6.16
N PHE A 263 -8.10 10.60 7.13
CA PHE A 263 -9.54 10.80 6.92
C PHE A 263 -9.85 11.88 5.88
N ALA A 264 -9.14 13.00 5.92
CA ALA A 264 -9.30 14.07 4.92
C ALA A 264 -8.62 13.75 3.59
N GLU A 265 -7.63 12.86 3.60
CA GLU A 265 -6.86 12.47 2.43
C GLU A 265 -7.46 11.28 1.66
N LEU A 266 -8.55 10.69 2.13
CA LEU A 266 -9.29 9.66 1.41
C LEU A 266 -9.60 10.07 -0.03
N LYS A 267 -9.27 9.18 -0.98
CA LYS A 267 -9.43 9.45 -2.40
C LYS A 267 -10.66 8.76 -3.00
N ASN A 268 -11.23 9.39 -4.01
CA ASN A 268 -12.24 8.78 -4.85
C ASN A 268 -11.61 8.13 -6.11
N GLN A 269 -12.44 7.56 -6.98
CA GLN A 269 -12.00 6.94 -8.24
C GLN A 269 -11.32 7.92 -9.24
N ASN A 270 -11.45 9.23 -9.01
CA ASN A 270 -10.81 10.28 -9.82
C ASN A 270 -9.52 10.83 -9.16
N ASP A 271 -9.03 10.18 -8.08
CA ASP A 271 -7.87 10.62 -7.28
C ASP A 271 -8.08 11.99 -6.59
N GLU A 272 -9.33 12.40 -6.37
CA GLU A 272 -9.68 13.61 -5.64
C GLU A 272 -9.76 13.31 -4.16
N GLN A 273 -9.14 14.16 -3.30
CA GLN A 273 -9.20 14.02 -1.85
C GLN A 273 -10.59 14.39 -1.30
N TYR A 274 -11.00 13.74 -0.21
CA TYR A 274 -12.21 14.05 0.55
C TYR A 274 -12.20 15.49 1.06
N GLY A 275 -11.10 15.90 1.65
CA GLY A 275 -10.75 17.26 2.04
C GLY A 275 -11.35 17.71 3.37
N TYR A 276 -10.58 18.54 4.09
CA TYR A 276 -10.98 19.06 5.42
C TYR A 276 -12.27 19.88 5.38
N ALA A 277 -12.56 20.58 4.29
CA ALA A 277 -13.81 21.35 4.16
C ALA A 277 -15.03 20.45 4.22
N ARG A 278 -15.01 19.32 3.50
CA ARG A 278 -16.08 18.32 3.53
C ARG A 278 -16.19 17.64 4.88
N VAL A 279 -15.08 17.27 5.50
CA VAL A 279 -15.10 16.72 6.88
C VAL A 279 -15.84 17.66 7.82
N LYS A 280 -15.55 18.95 7.75
CA LYS A 280 -16.19 19.97 8.60
C LYS A 280 -17.69 20.13 8.30
N GLU A 281 -18.10 20.12 7.03
CA GLU A 281 -19.50 20.19 6.62
C GLU A 281 -20.28 18.97 7.10
N GLU A 282 -19.75 17.77 6.87
CA GLU A 282 -20.36 16.51 7.31
C GLU A 282 -20.46 16.43 8.84
N PHE A 283 -19.38 16.78 9.55
CA PHE A 283 -19.39 16.85 11.01
C PHE A 283 -20.46 17.82 11.52
N LEU A 284 -20.52 19.04 10.96
CA LEU A 284 -21.50 20.05 11.37
C LEU A 284 -22.94 19.57 11.17
N SER A 285 -23.21 18.83 10.10
CA SER A 285 -24.55 18.32 9.77
C SER A 285 -25.13 17.36 10.82
N VAL A 286 -24.25 16.68 11.58
CA VAL A 286 -24.62 15.63 12.55
C VAL A 286 -24.13 15.89 13.98
N ALA A 287 -23.43 17.00 14.24
CA ALA A 287 -22.78 17.27 15.53
C ALA A 287 -23.68 17.26 16.76
N GLN A 288 -25.00 17.37 16.56
CA GLN A 288 -25.99 17.29 17.63
C GLN A 288 -26.38 15.84 18.01
N LYS A 289 -26.11 14.88 17.16
CA LYS A 289 -26.43 13.46 17.40
C LYS A 289 -25.50 12.84 18.48
N SER A 290 -25.73 11.60 18.84
CA SER A 290 -24.83 10.85 19.72
C SER A 290 -23.46 10.63 19.04
N SER A 291 -22.43 10.36 19.84
CA SER A 291 -21.08 10.14 19.32
C SER A 291 -21.03 9.00 18.31
N ASN A 292 -21.75 7.91 18.57
CA ASN A 292 -21.82 6.77 17.64
C ASN A 292 -22.51 7.12 16.32
N GLU A 293 -23.63 7.84 16.37
CA GLU A 293 -24.33 8.29 15.14
C GLU A 293 -23.48 9.24 14.31
N ILE A 294 -22.65 10.07 14.95
CA ILE A 294 -21.69 10.95 14.26
C ILE A 294 -20.62 10.10 13.56
N VAL A 295 -20.02 9.14 14.27
CA VAL A 295 -19.02 8.22 13.71
C VAL A 295 -19.59 7.44 12.53
N ASP A 296 -20.79 6.87 12.66
CA ASP A 296 -21.45 6.10 11.60
C ASP A 296 -21.74 6.97 10.36
N HIS A 297 -22.14 8.22 10.57
CA HIS A 297 -22.39 9.16 9.48
C HIS A 297 -21.10 9.51 8.74
N LEU A 298 -20.02 9.88 9.45
CA LEU A 298 -18.74 10.24 8.88
C LEU A 298 -18.14 9.05 8.10
N LYS A 299 -18.20 7.84 8.68
CA LYS A 299 -17.79 6.61 8.00
C LYS A 299 -18.60 6.38 6.72
N THR A 300 -19.93 6.47 6.79
CA THR A 300 -20.80 6.27 5.62
C THR A 300 -20.53 7.29 4.52
N SER A 301 -20.27 8.55 4.88
CA SER A 301 -19.91 9.59 3.92
C SER A 301 -18.57 9.32 3.25
N ALA A 302 -17.56 8.87 4.02
CA ALA A 302 -16.26 8.46 3.52
C ALA A 302 -16.36 7.26 2.58
N ASP A 303 -17.09 6.20 2.96
CA ASP A 303 -17.28 4.99 2.15
C ASP A 303 -17.96 5.32 0.80
N LYS A 304 -18.95 6.23 0.81
CA LYS A 304 -19.60 6.72 -0.42
C LYS A 304 -18.65 7.50 -1.32
N TRP A 305 -17.76 8.30 -0.71
CA TRP A 305 -16.78 9.07 -1.46
C TRP A 305 -15.75 8.16 -2.13
N MET A 306 -15.20 7.23 -1.37
CA MET A 306 -14.21 6.27 -1.87
C MET A 306 -14.77 5.36 -2.96
N ASN A 307 -16.05 4.97 -2.86
CA ASN A 307 -16.73 4.13 -3.84
C ASN A 307 -15.90 2.89 -4.26
N GLY A 308 -15.34 2.19 -3.26
CA GLY A 308 -14.54 0.97 -3.44
C GLY A 308 -13.03 1.20 -3.59
N VAL A 309 -12.55 2.42 -3.52
CA VAL A 309 -11.10 2.70 -3.40
C VAL A 309 -10.66 2.42 -1.95
N GLU A 310 -9.56 1.70 -1.77
CA GLU A 310 -9.00 1.50 -0.43
C GLU A 310 -8.21 2.73 0.02
N PRO A 311 -8.18 3.04 1.33
CA PRO A 311 -7.37 4.13 1.86
C PRO A 311 -5.88 3.93 1.62
N ASP A 312 -5.18 5.00 1.26
CA ASP A 312 -3.70 5.02 1.12
C ASP A 312 -3.00 5.18 2.47
N ASP A 313 -3.70 5.73 3.48
CA ASP A 313 -3.18 5.95 4.83
C ASP A 313 -4.21 5.53 5.89
N ASP A 314 -3.73 5.36 7.12
CA ASP A 314 -4.56 4.99 8.25
C ASP A 314 -5.62 6.07 8.53
N VAL A 315 -6.82 5.65 8.88
CA VAL A 315 -7.94 6.55 9.15
C VAL A 315 -8.38 6.40 10.59
N THR A 316 -8.14 7.43 11.39
CA THR A 316 -8.58 7.46 12.80
C THR A 316 -9.32 8.74 13.10
N PHE A 317 -10.47 8.63 13.76
CA PHE A 317 -11.14 9.77 14.33
C PHE A 317 -11.90 9.41 15.61
N ILE A 318 -11.94 10.37 16.51
CA ILE A 318 -12.59 10.28 17.82
C ILE A 318 -13.61 11.40 17.95
N VAL A 319 -14.81 11.03 18.31
CA VAL A 319 -15.90 11.96 18.64
C VAL A 319 -16.13 11.96 20.15
N ILE A 320 -16.11 13.13 20.77
CA ILE A 320 -16.40 13.32 22.18
C ILE A 320 -17.52 14.34 22.33
N LYS A 321 -18.64 13.92 22.88
CA LYS A 321 -19.80 14.77 23.13
C LYS A 321 -20.01 14.99 24.63
N VAL A 322 -20.27 16.24 25.00
CA VAL A 322 -20.64 16.61 26.36
C VAL A 322 -22.15 16.37 26.58
N LYS A 323 -22.50 15.55 27.59
CA LYS A 323 -23.90 15.19 27.95
C LYS A 323 -24.57 16.22 28.83
#